data_9d00e7f4dbfcac943c3c36e1633e64aa
#
_entry.id   9d00e7f4dbfcac943c3c36e1633e64aa
#
_cell.length_a   1.000
_cell.length_b   1.000
_cell.length_c   1.000
_cell.angle_alpha   90.00
_cell.angle_beta   90.00
_cell.angle_gamma   90.00
#
_symmetry.space_group_name_H-M   'P 1'
#
loop_
_entity.id
_entity.type
_entity.pdbx_description
1 polymer ?
#
loop_
_entity_poly.entity_id
_entity_poly.type
_entity_poly.pdbx_seq_one_letter_code
_entity_poly.pdbx_strand_id
1 'polypeptide(L)'
;EAEMCGNGIRCVGKFVYDKKLTDKTLVTIETKAGIKTLKLNVKDKEVDTVRVDMGIPILESEKIPVITVEKIVQNLKLNVLDKSFNFTCVSMGNPHAVTIVDNISDFDVKKYGSILEVNEVFPNKTNVEFVEIKDPENIKMRVWERGAGETLACGTGACASVVACNLNGLTKRRVNVELLGGNLNIELGEDNHVYMTGPAVTVFEGELNNPKVLKLTR
;
A
#
# COMPACT_ATOMS: atom_id res chain seq x y z
N GLU A 1 1.80 13.40 -11.20
CA GLU A 1 0.54 13.05 -10.49
C GLU A 1 0.42 11.54 -10.40
N ALA A 2 0.32 11.03 -9.17
CA ALA A 2 0.16 9.59 -8.91
C ALA A 2 -1.25 9.12 -9.31
N GLU A 3 -1.37 7.89 -9.79
CA GLU A 3 -2.65 7.27 -10.12
C GLU A 3 -3.51 7.10 -8.86
N MET A 4 -2.89 6.66 -7.76
CA MET A 4 -3.48 6.50 -6.44
C MET A 4 -2.39 6.65 -5.36
N CYS A 5 -2.76 7.30 -4.25
CA CYS A 5 -1.91 7.40 -3.06
C CYS A 5 -2.75 7.09 -1.81
N GLY A 6 -2.55 5.93 -1.20
CA GLY A 6 -3.31 5.48 -0.03
C GLY A 6 -3.20 6.42 1.16
N ASN A 7 -2.04 7.03 1.38
CA ASN A 7 -1.83 8.02 2.45
C ASN A 7 -2.54 9.35 2.10
N GLY A 8 -2.32 9.84 0.88
CA GLY A 8 -2.89 11.11 0.41
C GLY A 8 -4.41 11.13 0.43
N ILE A 9 -5.06 10.05 0.00
CA ILE A 9 -6.52 10.01 -0.05
C ILE A 9 -7.16 10.04 1.35
N ARG A 10 -6.50 9.44 2.38
CA ARG A 10 -6.96 9.55 3.77
C ARG A 10 -6.84 11.00 4.27
N CYS A 11 -5.74 11.67 3.93
CA CYS A 11 -5.56 13.09 4.26
C CYS A 11 -6.63 13.97 3.59
N VAL A 12 -6.98 13.70 2.33
CA VAL A 12 -8.07 14.41 1.64
C VAL A 12 -9.39 14.18 2.37
N GLY A 13 -9.71 12.93 2.73
CA GLY A 13 -10.93 12.60 3.49
C GLY A 13 -11.04 13.37 4.81
N LYS A 14 -9.95 13.40 5.59
CA LYS A 14 -9.88 14.20 6.83
C LYS A 14 -10.03 15.69 6.53
N PHE A 15 -9.28 16.22 5.58
CA PHE A 15 -9.29 17.64 5.25
C PHE A 15 -10.67 18.15 4.89
N VAL A 16 -11.41 17.47 4.00
CA VAL A 16 -12.73 17.96 3.55
C VAL A 16 -13.75 17.95 4.66
N TYR A 17 -13.66 17.02 5.62
CA TYR A 17 -14.56 16.95 6.76
C TYR A 17 -14.20 17.97 7.85
N ASP A 18 -12.95 17.98 8.32
CA ASP A 18 -12.50 18.83 9.42
C ASP A 18 -12.58 20.33 9.05
N LYS A 19 -12.33 20.67 7.77
CA LYS A 19 -12.50 22.02 7.23
C LYS A 19 -13.96 22.35 6.85
N LYS A 20 -14.93 21.47 7.17
CA LYS A 20 -16.37 21.68 6.95
C LYS A 20 -16.75 21.93 5.47
N LEU A 21 -16.00 21.35 4.54
CA LEU A 21 -16.37 21.32 3.12
C LEU A 21 -17.46 20.30 2.84
N THR A 22 -17.64 19.33 3.76
CA THR A 22 -18.75 18.38 3.80
C THR A 22 -19.04 17.99 5.24
N ASP A 23 -20.28 17.58 5.52
CA ASP A 23 -20.75 16.99 6.78
C ASP A 23 -20.94 15.45 6.66
N LYS A 24 -20.71 14.90 5.46
CA LYS A 24 -20.87 13.47 5.18
C LYS A 24 -19.67 12.68 5.69
N THR A 25 -19.95 11.55 6.34
CA THR A 25 -18.94 10.58 6.77
C THR A 25 -18.68 9.49 5.74
N LEU A 26 -19.48 9.40 4.67
CA LEU A 26 -19.24 8.59 3.49
C LEU A 26 -19.02 9.55 2.31
N VAL A 27 -17.80 9.58 1.80
CA VAL A 27 -17.40 10.48 0.71
C VAL A 27 -16.78 9.70 -0.44
N THR A 28 -16.94 10.20 -1.65
CA THR A 28 -16.30 9.67 -2.85
C THR A 28 -15.31 10.68 -3.39
N ILE A 29 -14.14 10.19 -3.78
CA ILE A 29 -13.05 11.01 -4.35
C ILE A 29 -12.73 10.47 -5.74
N GLU A 30 -12.74 11.35 -6.73
CA GLU A 30 -12.27 11.04 -8.08
C GLU A 30 -10.73 11.03 -8.10
N THR A 31 -10.17 9.94 -8.62
CA THR A 31 -8.72 9.76 -8.79
C THR A 31 -8.44 9.24 -10.21
N LYS A 32 -7.19 9.25 -10.64
CA LYS A 32 -6.80 8.62 -11.92
C LYS A 32 -7.04 7.10 -11.93
N ALA A 33 -7.08 6.47 -10.74
CA ALA A 33 -7.45 5.06 -10.58
C ALA A 33 -8.96 4.85 -10.34
N GLY A 34 -9.80 5.80 -10.80
CA GLY A 34 -11.25 5.76 -10.65
C GLY A 34 -11.77 6.38 -9.35
N ILE A 35 -13.06 6.24 -9.13
CA ILE A 35 -13.74 6.76 -7.93
C ILE A 35 -13.40 5.87 -6.74
N LYS A 36 -12.93 6.48 -5.66
CA LYS A 36 -12.65 5.81 -4.39
C LYS A 36 -13.66 6.22 -3.32
N THR A 37 -14.19 5.24 -2.62
CA THR A 37 -15.15 5.45 -1.52
C THR A 37 -14.41 5.43 -0.19
N LEU A 38 -14.61 6.47 0.59
CA LEU A 38 -14.02 6.63 1.92
C LEU A 38 -15.12 6.67 2.98
N LYS A 39 -14.94 5.88 4.03
CA LYS A 39 -15.74 5.98 5.26
C LYS A 39 -14.87 6.65 6.33
N LEU A 40 -15.32 7.83 6.77
CA LEU A 40 -14.67 8.63 7.80
C LEU A 40 -15.16 8.20 9.18
N ASN A 41 -14.26 7.78 10.04
CA ASN A 41 -14.58 7.50 11.43
C ASN A 41 -14.28 8.75 12.25
N VAL A 42 -15.33 9.39 12.73
CA VAL A 42 -15.27 10.67 13.44
C VAL A 42 -15.28 10.44 14.95
N LYS A 43 -14.35 11.09 15.65
CA LYS A 43 -14.27 11.14 17.10
C LYS A 43 -14.04 12.60 17.52
N ASP A 44 -14.75 13.08 18.54
CA ASP A 44 -14.63 14.45 19.06
C ASP A 44 -14.74 15.55 17.98
N LYS A 45 -15.62 15.32 16.96
CA LYS A 45 -15.89 16.17 15.80
C LYS A 45 -14.76 16.27 14.76
N GLU A 46 -13.73 15.46 14.88
CA GLU A 46 -12.63 15.34 13.90
C GLU A 46 -12.53 13.92 13.37
N VAL A 47 -11.99 13.78 12.17
CA VAL A 47 -11.72 12.46 11.60
C VAL A 47 -10.51 11.84 12.31
N ASP A 48 -10.76 10.70 12.96
CA ASP A 48 -9.75 9.88 13.63
C ASP A 48 -9.08 8.91 12.66
N THR A 49 -9.88 8.11 11.99
CA THR A 49 -9.40 7.16 10.96
C THR A 49 -10.26 7.21 9.71
N VAL A 50 -9.66 6.80 8.59
CA VAL A 50 -10.34 6.72 7.30
C VAL A 50 -10.24 5.29 6.77
N ARG A 51 -11.40 4.67 6.48
CA ARG A 51 -11.47 3.40 5.76
C ARG A 51 -11.67 3.69 4.27
N VAL A 52 -10.75 3.20 3.47
CA VAL A 52 -10.71 3.39 2.02
C VAL A 52 -10.99 2.06 1.32
N ASP A 53 -11.91 2.06 0.36
CA ASP A 53 -12.07 0.96 -0.59
C ASP A 53 -10.96 1.05 -1.64
N MET A 54 -10.00 0.13 -1.55
CA MET A 54 -8.84 0.05 -2.44
C MET A 54 -9.16 -0.69 -3.76
N GLY A 55 -10.33 -1.33 -3.83
CA GLY A 55 -10.77 -2.13 -4.97
C GLY A 55 -10.34 -3.60 -4.90
N ILE A 56 -10.55 -4.30 -6.01
CA ILE A 56 -10.23 -5.74 -6.13
C ILE A 56 -8.76 -5.89 -6.52
N PRO A 57 -7.98 -6.75 -5.84
CA PRO A 57 -6.61 -7.02 -6.21
C PRO A 57 -6.54 -7.78 -7.54
N ILE A 58 -5.56 -7.46 -8.36
CA ILE A 58 -5.30 -8.15 -9.61
C ILE A 58 -4.18 -9.17 -9.37
N LEU A 59 -4.45 -10.43 -9.71
CA LEU A 59 -3.53 -11.56 -9.47
C LEU A 59 -2.96 -12.13 -10.77
N GLU A 60 -3.57 -11.82 -11.91
CA GLU A 60 -3.11 -12.30 -13.20
C GLU A 60 -1.75 -11.69 -13.55
N SER A 61 -0.75 -12.54 -13.76
CA SER A 61 0.64 -12.15 -14.01
C SER A 61 0.81 -11.17 -15.16
N GLU A 62 0.06 -11.34 -16.24
CA GLU A 62 0.07 -10.45 -17.40
C GLU A 62 -0.37 -9.01 -17.09
N LYS A 63 -1.28 -8.87 -16.11
CA LYS A 63 -1.84 -7.57 -15.71
C LYS A 63 -1.03 -6.88 -14.62
N ILE A 64 -0.12 -7.61 -13.94
CA ILE A 64 0.72 -7.03 -12.87
C ILE A 64 1.84 -6.14 -13.41
N PRO A 65 2.59 -6.26 -14.51
CA PRO A 65 3.02 -7.39 -15.33
C PRO A 65 4.22 -8.14 -14.75
N VAL A 66 4.21 -9.46 -14.88
CA VAL A 66 5.33 -10.33 -14.48
C VAL A 66 5.62 -11.32 -15.62
N ILE A 67 6.88 -11.47 -16.01
CA ILE A 67 7.32 -12.43 -17.03
C ILE A 67 7.37 -13.82 -16.38
N THR A 68 6.36 -14.65 -16.65
CA THR A 68 6.24 -16.01 -16.12
C THR A 68 5.26 -16.82 -16.97
N VAL A 69 5.29 -18.13 -16.86
CA VAL A 69 4.29 -19.03 -17.44
C VAL A 69 3.09 -19.25 -16.51
N GLU A 70 3.23 -18.84 -15.26
CA GLU A 70 2.18 -18.99 -14.24
C GLU A 70 1.11 -17.91 -14.40
N LYS A 71 -0.17 -18.30 -14.40
CA LYS A 71 -1.28 -17.34 -14.46
C LYS A 71 -1.38 -16.48 -13.20
N ILE A 72 -1.11 -17.08 -12.04
CA ILE A 72 -1.05 -16.43 -10.72
C ILE A 72 0.31 -16.73 -10.12
N VAL A 73 1.02 -15.70 -9.72
CA VAL A 73 2.39 -15.81 -9.20
C VAL A 73 2.36 -15.92 -7.68
N GLN A 74 2.46 -17.15 -7.16
CA GLN A 74 2.47 -17.41 -5.71
C GLN A 74 3.84 -17.85 -5.16
N ASN A 75 4.73 -18.39 -5.98
CA ASN A 75 6.02 -18.93 -5.55
C ASN A 75 7.14 -18.65 -6.56
N LEU A 76 7.21 -17.43 -7.07
CA LEU A 76 8.29 -17.03 -7.98
C LEU A 76 9.61 -16.97 -7.21
N LYS A 77 10.49 -17.92 -7.50
CA LYS A 77 11.80 -17.99 -6.85
C LYS A 77 12.81 -17.13 -7.60
N LEU A 78 13.38 -16.14 -6.89
CA LEU A 78 14.46 -15.30 -7.39
C LEU A 78 15.69 -15.42 -6.48
N ASN A 79 16.86 -15.60 -7.11
CA ASN A 79 18.12 -15.60 -6.38
C ASN A 79 18.76 -14.21 -6.55
N VAL A 80 19.06 -13.54 -5.45
CA VAL A 80 19.66 -12.22 -5.44
C VAL A 80 20.82 -12.21 -4.46
N LEU A 81 22.03 -11.97 -4.96
CA LEU A 81 23.26 -12.02 -4.17
C LEU A 81 23.41 -13.35 -3.43
N ASP A 82 23.38 -13.28 -2.11
CA ASP A 82 23.59 -14.39 -1.17
C ASP A 82 22.27 -15.03 -0.69
N LYS A 83 21.10 -14.57 -1.19
CA LYS A 83 19.78 -15.04 -0.73
C LYS A 83 18.88 -15.49 -1.87
N SER A 84 17.96 -16.39 -1.51
CA SER A 84 16.88 -16.84 -2.36
C SER A 84 15.55 -16.38 -1.74
N PHE A 85 14.70 -15.77 -2.57
CA PHE A 85 13.39 -15.25 -2.16
C PHE A 85 12.29 -15.96 -2.95
N ASN A 86 11.14 -16.19 -2.30
CA ASN A 86 9.92 -16.64 -2.95
C ASN A 86 8.90 -15.51 -2.95
N PHE A 87 8.44 -15.11 -4.13
CA PHE A 87 7.54 -13.98 -4.29
C PHE A 87 6.12 -14.40 -4.62
N THR A 88 5.16 -13.71 -4.02
CA THR A 88 3.78 -13.64 -4.49
C THR A 88 3.55 -12.25 -5.07
N CYS A 89 3.07 -12.19 -6.32
CA CYS A 89 2.88 -10.92 -7.01
C CYS A 89 1.40 -10.52 -7.03
N VAL A 90 1.14 -9.25 -6.73
CA VAL A 90 -0.20 -8.66 -6.64
C VAL A 90 -0.17 -7.26 -7.23
N SER A 91 -1.23 -6.85 -7.95
CA SER A 91 -1.40 -5.44 -8.30
C SER A 91 -2.60 -4.85 -7.53
N MET A 92 -2.36 -3.69 -6.93
CA MET A 92 -3.39 -2.82 -6.33
C MET A 92 -3.61 -1.55 -7.18
N GLY A 93 -3.43 -1.69 -8.52
CA GLY A 93 -3.34 -0.58 -9.47
C GLY A 93 -1.88 -0.23 -9.83
N ASN A 94 -0.94 -0.72 -9.04
CA ASN A 94 0.52 -0.69 -9.26
C ASN A 94 1.10 -2.06 -8.86
N PRO A 95 2.24 -2.49 -9.44
CA PRO A 95 2.81 -3.82 -9.20
C PRO A 95 3.49 -3.93 -7.84
N HIS A 96 3.28 -5.05 -7.17
CA HIS A 96 3.89 -5.42 -5.89
C HIS A 96 4.42 -6.86 -5.95
N ALA A 97 5.64 -7.07 -5.48
CA ALA A 97 6.25 -8.37 -5.26
C ALA A 97 6.50 -8.56 -3.76
N VAL A 98 5.76 -9.48 -3.16
CA VAL A 98 5.76 -9.71 -1.71
C VAL A 98 6.55 -10.95 -1.37
N THR A 99 7.49 -10.86 -0.44
CA THR A 99 8.26 -11.98 0.09
C THR A 99 8.27 -12.00 1.61
N ILE A 100 8.36 -13.20 2.19
CA ILE A 100 8.41 -13.39 3.63
C ILE A 100 9.87 -13.46 4.08
N VAL A 101 10.17 -12.81 5.21
CA VAL A 101 11.48 -12.82 5.87
C VAL A 101 11.30 -13.09 7.37
N ASP A 102 12.31 -13.71 8.00
CA ASP A 102 12.22 -14.12 9.41
C ASP A 102 12.38 -12.94 10.39
N ASN A 103 13.24 -11.97 10.08
CA ASN A 103 13.52 -10.79 10.91
C ASN A 103 13.57 -9.54 10.04
N ILE A 104 12.49 -8.78 10.05
CA ILE A 104 12.38 -7.57 9.24
C ILE A 104 13.16 -6.39 9.82
N SER A 105 13.39 -6.37 11.14
CA SER A 105 14.03 -5.25 11.81
C SER A 105 15.51 -5.09 11.40
N ASP A 106 16.22 -6.20 11.23
CA ASP A 106 17.63 -6.23 10.84
C ASP A 106 17.83 -6.50 9.34
N PHE A 107 16.72 -6.56 8.57
CA PHE A 107 16.80 -6.87 7.14
C PHE A 107 17.27 -5.66 6.33
N ASP A 108 18.26 -5.89 5.45
CA ASP A 108 18.78 -4.83 4.56
C ASP A 108 17.88 -4.66 3.31
N VAL A 109 16.77 -3.93 3.49
CA VAL A 109 15.80 -3.62 2.44
C VAL A 109 16.46 -2.93 1.24
N LYS A 110 17.41 -2.02 1.49
CA LYS A 110 18.11 -1.29 0.43
C LYS A 110 18.97 -2.23 -0.43
N LYS A 111 19.73 -3.13 0.20
CA LYS A 111 20.62 -4.07 -0.50
C LYS A 111 19.86 -4.95 -1.50
N TYR A 112 18.76 -5.54 -1.06
CA TYR A 112 18.00 -6.49 -1.88
C TYR A 112 16.91 -5.82 -2.73
N GLY A 113 16.20 -4.83 -2.17
CA GLY A 113 15.10 -4.15 -2.83
C GLY A 113 15.52 -3.42 -4.09
N SER A 114 16.68 -2.75 -4.08
CA SER A 114 17.21 -2.02 -5.24
C SER A 114 17.51 -2.91 -6.44
N ILE A 115 17.90 -4.17 -6.21
CA ILE A 115 18.16 -5.15 -7.26
C ILE A 115 16.86 -5.80 -7.73
N LEU A 116 15.98 -6.13 -6.79
CA LEU A 116 14.70 -6.77 -7.06
C LEU A 116 13.74 -5.86 -7.82
N GLU A 117 13.71 -4.56 -7.51
CA GLU A 117 12.89 -3.55 -8.22
C GLU A 117 13.05 -3.64 -9.74
N VAL A 118 14.31 -3.82 -10.20
CA VAL A 118 14.70 -3.78 -11.61
C VAL A 118 15.01 -5.15 -12.19
N ASN A 119 14.61 -6.22 -11.51
CA ASN A 119 14.83 -7.58 -11.99
C ASN A 119 14.11 -7.78 -13.33
N GLU A 120 14.72 -8.53 -14.24
CA GLU A 120 14.21 -8.77 -15.61
C GLU A 120 12.81 -9.39 -15.67
N VAL A 121 12.39 -10.11 -14.62
CA VAL A 121 11.03 -10.67 -14.53
C VAL A 121 9.96 -9.59 -14.32
N PHE A 122 10.36 -8.37 -13.97
CA PHE A 122 9.46 -7.21 -13.75
C PHE A 122 9.74 -6.12 -14.82
N PRO A 123 9.21 -6.25 -16.05
CA PRO A 123 9.56 -5.38 -17.17
C PRO A 123 9.23 -3.90 -16.93
N ASN A 124 8.25 -3.60 -16.07
CA ASN A 124 7.86 -2.24 -15.69
C ASN A 124 8.33 -1.87 -14.29
N LYS A 125 9.36 -2.60 -13.77
CA LYS A 125 9.78 -2.53 -12.37
C LYS A 125 8.64 -2.87 -11.40
N THR A 126 8.96 -3.03 -10.12
CA THR A 126 7.96 -3.38 -9.09
C THR A 126 8.28 -2.72 -7.76
N ASN A 127 7.27 -2.55 -6.90
CA ASN A 127 7.49 -2.36 -5.48
C ASN A 127 7.82 -3.71 -4.86
N VAL A 128 8.70 -3.74 -3.89
CA VAL A 128 9.14 -4.97 -3.23
C VAL A 128 8.83 -4.88 -1.74
N GLU A 129 7.93 -5.74 -1.28
CA GLU A 129 7.52 -5.81 0.11
C GLU A 129 8.21 -6.98 0.81
N PHE A 130 8.91 -6.68 1.90
CA PHE A 130 9.48 -7.66 2.82
C PHE A 130 8.57 -7.74 4.05
N VAL A 131 8.08 -8.94 4.35
CA VAL A 131 7.05 -9.16 5.36
C VAL A 131 7.53 -10.16 6.41
N GLU A 132 7.39 -9.81 7.67
CA GLU A 132 7.54 -10.74 8.80
C GLU A 132 6.16 -11.06 9.37
N ILE A 133 5.81 -12.35 9.42
CA ILE A 133 4.56 -12.82 10.04
C ILE A 133 4.76 -12.89 11.55
N LYS A 134 3.99 -12.13 12.31
CA LYS A 134 3.98 -12.19 13.78
C LYS A 134 3.00 -13.24 14.28
N ASP A 135 1.81 -13.21 13.72
CA ASP A 135 0.72 -14.15 13.94
C ASP A 135 -0.30 -14.02 12.78
N PRO A 136 -1.37 -14.83 12.73
CA PRO A 136 -2.35 -14.76 11.63
C PRO A 136 -3.10 -13.42 11.50
N GLU A 137 -3.04 -12.53 12.47
CA GLU A 137 -3.72 -11.22 12.47
C GLU A 137 -2.75 -10.04 12.46
N ASN A 138 -1.43 -10.28 12.60
CA ASN A 138 -0.42 -9.23 12.69
C ASN A 138 0.81 -9.55 11.84
N ILE A 139 1.20 -8.60 11.00
CA ILE A 139 2.43 -8.66 10.21
C ILE A 139 3.23 -7.37 10.38
N LYS A 140 4.55 -7.46 10.20
CA LYS A 140 5.41 -6.29 10.01
C LYS A 140 5.85 -6.21 8.56
N MET A 141 5.91 -5.00 8.00
CA MET A 141 6.29 -4.80 6.61
C MET A 141 7.26 -3.63 6.46
N ARG A 142 8.27 -3.84 5.63
CA ARG A 142 9.10 -2.78 5.05
C ARG A 142 9.06 -2.90 3.54
N VAL A 143 9.19 -1.77 2.85
CA VAL A 143 9.00 -1.70 1.40
C VAL A 143 10.14 -0.94 0.74
N TRP A 144 10.55 -1.44 -0.40
CA TRP A 144 11.31 -0.71 -1.41
C TRP A 144 10.35 -0.29 -2.51
N GLU A 145 9.98 0.99 -2.55
CA GLU A 145 9.03 1.50 -3.54
C GLU A 145 9.70 1.77 -4.89
N ARG A 146 8.99 1.43 -5.95
CA ARG A 146 9.38 1.62 -7.34
C ARG A 146 9.73 3.10 -7.62
N GLY A 147 11.01 3.36 -7.90
CA GLY A 147 11.53 4.70 -8.21
C GLY A 147 11.70 5.64 -7.01
N ALA A 148 11.39 5.21 -5.79
CA ALA A 148 11.50 6.04 -4.59
C ALA A 148 12.45 5.46 -3.53
N GLY A 149 12.73 4.15 -3.58
CA GLY A 149 13.54 3.49 -2.57
C GLY A 149 12.76 3.08 -1.33
N GLU A 150 13.44 2.87 -0.21
CA GLU A 150 12.79 2.54 1.04
C GLU A 150 12.02 3.74 1.59
N THR A 151 10.73 3.56 1.88
CA THR A 151 9.84 4.57 2.43
C THR A 151 9.26 4.12 3.77
N LEU A 152 8.73 5.07 4.54
CA LEU A 152 8.16 4.79 5.86
C LEU A 152 6.81 4.05 5.79
N ALA A 153 6.06 4.18 4.68
CA ALA A 153 4.75 3.56 4.53
C ALA A 153 4.28 3.57 3.06
N CYS A 154 3.82 2.40 2.61
CA CYS A 154 3.14 2.23 1.32
C CYS A 154 1.77 1.58 1.55
N GLY A 155 0.69 2.33 1.30
CA GLY A 155 -0.68 1.84 1.53
C GLY A 155 -1.07 0.69 0.60
N THR A 156 -0.72 0.79 -0.71
CA THR A 156 -0.97 -0.29 -1.69
C THR A 156 -0.09 -1.50 -1.40
N GLY A 157 1.16 -1.28 -0.94
CA GLY A 157 2.05 -2.36 -0.52
C GLY A 157 1.52 -3.12 0.70
N ALA A 158 0.94 -2.42 1.69
CA ALA A 158 0.28 -3.07 2.83
C ALA A 158 -0.92 -3.93 2.38
N CYS A 159 -1.74 -3.41 1.45
CA CYS A 159 -2.83 -4.18 0.86
C CYS A 159 -2.32 -5.43 0.12
N ALA A 160 -1.34 -5.26 -0.76
CA ALA A 160 -0.73 -6.36 -1.51
C ALA A 160 -0.11 -7.42 -0.60
N SER A 161 0.55 -6.99 0.49
CA SER A 161 1.15 -7.90 1.49
C SER A 161 0.10 -8.77 2.16
N VAL A 162 -1.03 -8.20 2.59
CA VAL A 162 -2.11 -8.99 3.22
C VAL A 162 -2.76 -9.93 2.21
N VAL A 163 -3.00 -9.48 0.97
CA VAL A 163 -3.50 -10.36 -0.11
C VAL A 163 -2.55 -11.53 -0.34
N ALA A 164 -1.26 -11.27 -0.50
CA ALA A 164 -0.25 -12.31 -0.72
C ALA A 164 -0.15 -13.29 0.46
N CYS A 165 -0.11 -12.78 1.70
CA CYS A 165 -0.05 -13.63 2.90
C CYS A 165 -1.31 -14.49 3.05
N ASN A 166 -2.49 -13.94 2.78
CA ASN A 166 -3.74 -14.69 2.85
C ASN A 166 -3.84 -15.77 1.77
N LEU A 167 -3.42 -15.47 0.53
CA LEU A 167 -3.34 -16.46 -0.56
C LEU A 167 -2.44 -17.65 -0.20
N ASN A 168 -1.39 -17.42 0.56
CA ASN A 168 -0.47 -18.45 1.03
C ASN A 168 -0.92 -19.11 2.36
N GLY A 169 -2.10 -18.78 2.86
CA GLY A 169 -2.65 -19.37 4.11
C GLY A 169 -1.92 -18.95 5.39
N LEU A 170 -1.12 -17.86 5.34
CA LEU A 170 -0.30 -17.38 6.45
C LEU A 170 -1.06 -16.43 7.38
N THR A 171 -2.09 -15.75 6.87
CA THR A 171 -2.87 -14.78 7.64
C THR A 171 -4.37 -14.94 7.44
N LYS A 172 -5.13 -14.37 8.38
CA LYS A 172 -6.58 -14.20 8.26
C LYS A 172 -6.92 -13.11 7.24
N ARG A 173 -8.21 -12.87 7.00
CA ARG A 173 -8.70 -11.84 6.08
C ARG A 173 -8.61 -10.41 6.65
N ARG A 174 -8.46 -10.26 7.97
CA ARG A 174 -8.26 -8.95 8.64
C ARG A 174 -6.93 -8.98 9.37
N VAL A 175 -6.06 -8.06 9.01
CA VAL A 175 -4.66 -8.04 9.46
C VAL A 175 -4.25 -6.62 9.82
N ASN A 176 -3.59 -6.48 10.96
CA ASN A 176 -2.87 -5.27 11.33
C ASN A 176 -1.46 -5.33 10.71
N VAL A 177 -1.12 -4.32 9.93
CA VAL A 177 0.18 -4.18 9.26
C VAL A 177 0.97 -3.08 9.97
N GLU A 178 2.04 -3.47 10.65
CA GLU A 178 2.99 -2.54 11.26
C GLU A 178 4.02 -2.12 10.21
N LEU A 179 4.06 -0.81 9.92
CA LEU A 179 5.03 -0.17 9.03
C LEU A 179 5.94 0.76 9.85
N LEU A 180 7.04 1.20 9.27
CA LEU A 180 7.92 2.19 9.93
C LEU A 180 7.19 3.50 10.26
N GLY A 181 6.23 3.91 9.44
CA GLY A 181 5.45 5.13 9.61
C GLY A 181 4.14 4.98 10.42
N GLY A 182 3.85 3.79 10.96
CA GLY A 182 2.65 3.52 11.75
C GLY A 182 1.86 2.31 11.28
N ASN A 183 0.69 2.09 11.86
CA ASN A 183 -0.12 0.89 11.61
C ASN A 183 -1.26 1.16 10.62
N LEU A 184 -1.54 0.16 9.78
CA LEU A 184 -2.72 0.09 8.94
C LEU A 184 -3.48 -1.20 9.24
N ASN A 185 -4.81 -1.12 9.28
CA ASN A 185 -5.65 -2.31 9.30
C ASN A 185 -6.14 -2.60 7.89
N ILE A 186 -5.82 -3.79 7.38
CA ILE A 186 -6.21 -4.24 6.04
C ILE A 186 -7.22 -5.38 6.18
N GLU A 187 -8.29 -5.30 5.40
CA GLU A 187 -9.36 -6.28 5.41
C GLU A 187 -9.68 -6.74 3.98
N LEU A 188 -9.67 -8.05 3.76
CA LEU A 188 -10.19 -8.68 2.54
C LEU A 188 -11.69 -8.90 2.73
N GLY A 189 -12.51 -8.09 2.10
CA GLY A 189 -13.96 -8.19 2.15
C GLY A 189 -14.50 -9.47 1.51
N GLU A 190 -15.71 -9.87 1.88
CA GLU A 190 -16.39 -11.02 1.24
C GLU A 190 -16.73 -10.74 -0.23
N ASP A 191 -16.80 -9.48 -0.61
CA ASP A 191 -16.95 -8.96 -1.97
C ASP A 191 -15.64 -8.96 -2.79
N ASN A 192 -14.56 -9.49 -2.22
CA ASN A 192 -13.20 -9.51 -2.75
C ASN A 192 -12.52 -8.14 -2.86
N HIS A 193 -13.13 -7.06 -2.36
CA HIS A 193 -12.46 -5.78 -2.23
C HIS A 193 -11.45 -5.81 -1.08
N VAL A 194 -10.39 -5.04 -1.23
CA VAL A 194 -9.43 -4.76 -0.16
C VAL A 194 -9.79 -3.43 0.47
N TYR A 195 -9.96 -3.42 1.77
CA TYR A 195 -10.25 -2.23 2.54
C TYR A 195 -9.06 -1.88 3.42
N MET A 196 -8.62 -0.64 3.34
CA MET A 196 -7.53 -0.12 4.15
C MET A 196 -8.05 0.91 5.14
N THR A 197 -7.81 0.70 6.43
CA THR A 197 -8.14 1.65 7.49
C THR A 197 -6.87 2.14 8.16
N GLY A 198 -6.73 3.46 8.28
CA GLY A 198 -5.59 4.07 8.94
C GLY A 198 -5.87 5.51 9.39
N PRO A 199 -5.01 6.07 10.22
CA PRO A 199 -5.15 7.44 10.70
C PRO A 199 -4.84 8.45 9.59
N ALA A 200 -5.31 9.67 9.81
CA ALA A 200 -4.86 10.87 9.14
C ALA A 200 -4.73 11.96 10.21
N VAL A 201 -3.54 12.55 10.34
CA VAL A 201 -3.22 13.48 11.42
C VAL A 201 -2.80 14.81 10.82
N THR A 202 -3.40 15.92 11.29
CA THR A 202 -2.91 17.26 10.99
C THR A 202 -1.68 17.53 11.84
N VAL A 203 -0.53 17.74 11.18
CA VAL A 203 0.76 17.97 11.87
C VAL A 203 0.93 19.46 12.19
N PHE A 204 0.59 20.32 11.25
CA PHE A 204 0.58 21.79 11.44
C PHE A 204 -0.32 22.44 10.38
N GLU A 205 -0.66 23.69 10.60
CA GLU A 205 -1.29 24.59 9.63
C GLU A 205 -0.37 25.78 9.37
N GLY A 206 -0.35 26.28 8.13
CA GLY A 206 0.48 27.39 7.73
C GLY A 206 -0.06 28.13 6.52
N GLU A 207 0.31 29.40 6.38
CA GLU A 207 -0.02 30.24 5.23
C GLU A 207 1.23 30.52 4.39
N LEU A 208 1.09 30.37 3.08
CA LEU A 208 2.13 30.74 2.13
C LEU A 208 1.86 32.13 1.60
N ASN A 209 2.61 33.14 2.07
CA ASN A 209 2.45 34.52 1.68
C ASN A 209 3.09 34.87 0.30
N ASN A 210 3.65 33.88 -0.42
CA ASN A 210 4.30 34.11 -1.71
C ASN A 210 3.45 33.53 -2.86
N PRO A 211 2.70 34.39 -3.61
CA PRO A 211 1.85 33.95 -4.72
C PRO A 211 2.63 33.33 -5.90
N LYS A 212 3.96 33.47 -5.95
CA LYS A 212 4.80 32.88 -7.00
C LYS A 212 5.02 31.36 -6.80
N VAL A 213 4.81 30.83 -5.59
CA VAL A 213 4.97 29.41 -5.28
C VAL A 213 3.72 28.59 -5.73
N LEU A 214 2.59 29.25 -5.95
CA LEU A 214 1.31 28.63 -6.33
C LEU A 214 1.10 28.48 -7.85
N LYS A 215 2.09 28.78 -8.69
CA LYS A 215 2.01 28.42 -10.11
C LYS A 215 2.31 26.91 -10.25
N LEU A 216 1.34 26.09 -9.86
CA LEU A 216 1.22 24.74 -10.37
C LEU A 216 1.02 24.86 -11.89
N THR A 217 2.03 24.51 -12.66
CA THR A 217 1.91 24.35 -14.10
C THR A 217 0.79 23.36 -14.37
N ARG A 218 -0.23 23.81 -15.08
CA ARG A 218 -1.32 23.01 -15.62
C ARG A 218 -0.80 22.01 -16.64
#